data_6cc5767a0966d34562300cc92c8d72e1
#
_entry.id   6cc5767a0966d34562300cc92c8d72e1
#
_cell.length_a   1.000
_cell.length_b   1.000
_cell.length_c   1.000
_cell.angle_alpha   90.00
_cell.angle_beta   90.00
_cell.angle_gamma   90.00
#
_symmetry.space_group_name_H-M   'P 1'
#
loop_
_entity.id
_entity.type
_entity.pdbx_description
1 polymer ?
#
loop_
_entity_poly.entity_id
_entity_poly.type
_entity_poly.pdbx_seq_one_letter_code
_entity_poly.pdbx_strand_id
1 'polypeptide(L)'
;DPLWSRGLGDVYKRQGGNMIDVSKFNSLIELLEAFPDEESCIVYLEKLRWRNGKVKSPFDKKSKVYYLPNHRYMCKNTQKIFNVKVGTIFHGTKLPLRKWFMAIWLVLAHKKGISSLQLSRDLKITQKTAWYILQKIRTYFICRNRGRLSGEVECDETFVGGKNKNRHWDKKVKNAQGRSFKDKTPVFGMLQRKGDAITRVVENTSQKELTPKILEFVKRDYTVLYTDEWLGYNAVDKMFYHYSVDHGKGKYVDGRIYTNTIEGFWSIFKRGIIGIYHHISKKHLQLYANEFTFRYNTRKIKDSSKFKLLLRNSYFKITYLDIVAA
;
A
#
# COMPACT_ATOMS: atom_id res chain seq x y z
N ASP A 1 -19.77 23.80 39.41
CA ASP A 1 -18.86 23.24 38.39
C ASP A 1 -19.39 21.92 37.87
N PRO A 2 -19.65 21.79 36.56
CA PRO A 2 -20.20 20.56 36.05
C PRO A 2 -19.18 19.43 36.17
N LEU A 3 -19.65 18.23 36.55
CA LEU A 3 -18.91 16.98 36.80
C LEU A 3 -17.92 16.56 35.68
N TRP A 4 -17.96 17.19 34.53
CA TRP A 4 -17.09 16.93 33.35
C TRP A 4 -15.82 17.79 33.30
N SER A 5 -15.66 18.78 34.18
CA SER A 5 -14.39 19.52 34.31
C SER A 5 -13.28 18.70 34.97
N ARG A 6 -13.64 17.72 35.82
CA ARG A 6 -12.70 16.85 36.53
C ARG A 6 -11.95 15.85 35.61
N GLY A 7 -12.50 15.50 34.42
CA GLY A 7 -11.84 14.64 33.47
C GLY A 7 -10.66 15.26 32.70
N LEU A 8 -10.54 16.58 32.70
CA LEU A 8 -9.45 17.28 32.00
C LEU A 8 -8.07 17.00 32.61
N GLY A 9 -7.99 16.89 33.95
CA GLY A 9 -6.73 16.65 34.68
C GLY A 9 -6.15 15.26 34.38
N ASP A 10 -7.00 14.24 34.25
CA ASP A 10 -6.56 12.87 33.96
C ASP A 10 -6.13 12.66 32.53
N VAL A 11 -6.76 13.32 31.56
CA VAL A 11 -6.36 13.27 30.15
C VAL A 11 -5.01 13.97 29.95
N TYR A 12 -4.78 15.09 30.61
CA TYR A 12 -3.48 15.79 30.59
C TYR A 12 -2.37 14.96 31.26
N LYS A 13 -2.65 14.28 32.38
CA LYS A 13 -1.68 13.39 33.05
C LYS A 13 -1.33 12.17 32.20
N ARG A 14 -2.31 11.60 31.45
CA ARG A 14 -2.08 10.49 30.51
C ARG A 14 -1.27 10.90 29.27
N GLN A 15 -1.30 12.17 28.89
CA GLN A 15 -0.50 12.68 27.75
C GLN A 15 0.96 13.00 28.12
N GLY A 16 1.28 13.13 29.42
CA GLY A 16 2.63 13.49 29.91
C GLY A 16 3.68 12.38 29.85
N GLY A 17 3.31 11.12 29.58
CA GLY A 17 4.27 10.04 29.37
C GLY A 17 5.00 10.17 28.02
N ASN A 18 6.30 9.83 27.99
CA ASN A 18 7.08 9.78 26.77
C ASN A 18 6.37 8.92 25.70
N MET A 19 6.32 9.42 24.47
CA MET A 19 5.75 8.66 23.35
C MET A 19 6.58 7.40 23.14
N ILE A 20 5.91 6.25 23.03
CA ILE A 20 6.57 4.98 22.69
C ILE A 20 7.36 5.17 21.39
N ASP A 21 8.68 4.97 21.46
CA ASP A 21 9.52 5.10 20.29
C ASP A 21 9.56 3.79 19.51
N VAL A 22 8.59 3.65 18.61
CA VAL A 22 8.47 2.47 17.74
C VAL A 22 9.64 2.31 16.77
N SER A 23 10.51 3.31 16.59
CA SER A 23 11.66 3.22 15.69
C SER A 23 12.73 2.23 16.20
N LYS A 24 12.67 1.87 17.48
CA LYS A 24 13.58 0.93 18.13
C LYS A 24 13.18 -0.53 17.94
N PHE A 25 11.94 -0.82 17.54
CA PHE A 25 11.45 -2.19 17.42
C PHE A 25 12.12 -2.91 16.26
N ASN A 26 12.59 -4.12 16.51
CA ASN A 26 13.19 -5.01 15.52
C ASN A 26 12.42 -6.34 15.40
N SER A 27 11.50 -6.59 16.31
CA SER A 27 10.74 -7.85 16.40
C SER A 27 9.26 -7.64 16.71
N LEU A 28 8.46 -8.67 16.45
CA LEU A 28 7.06 -8.71 16.87
C LEU A 28 6.94 -8.75 18.40
N ILE A 29 7.90 -9.38 19.08
CA ILE A 29 7.90 -9.48 20.55
C ILE A 29 8.01 -8.08 21.16
N GLU A 30 8.99 -7.28 20.71
CA GLU A 30 9.15 -5.89 21.18
C GLU A 30 7.92 -5.03 20.92
N LEU A 31 7.22 -5.25 19.79
CA LEU A 31 5.95 -4.59 19.51
C LEU A 31 4.88 -5.00 20.53
N LEU A 32 4.79 -6.28 20.89
CA LEU A 32 3.79 -6.77 21.84
C LEU A 32 4.06 -6.32 23.27
N GLU A 33 5.32 -6.20 23.66
CA GLU A 33 5.76 -5.65 24.95
C GLU A 33 5.44 -4.16 25.05
N ALA A 34 5.67 -3.40 23.97
CA ALA A 34 5.37 -1.98 23.94
C ALA A 34 3.86 -1.66 23.87
N PHE A 35 3.06 -2.60 23.33
CA PHE A 35 1.61 -2.50 23.24
C PHE A 35 0.94 -3.70 23.91
N PRO A 36 1.01 -3.80 25.25
CA PRO A 36 0.50 -4.95 26.00
C PRO A 36 -1.03 -5.07 25.93
N ASP A 37 -1.75 -3.96 25.74
CA ASP A 37 -3.20 -3.88 25.79
C ASP A 37 -3.80 -2.95 24.73
N GLU A 38 -5.11 -2.84 24.70
CA GLU A 38 -5.86 -1.94 23.79
C GLU A 38 -5.64 -0.48 24.14
N GLU A 39 -5.50 -0.14 25.43
CA GLU A 39 -5.33 1.23 25.90
C GLU A 39 -4.02 1.84 25.42
N SER A 40 -2.91 1.12 25.52
CA SER A 40 -1.60 1.55 25.00
C SER A 40 -1.65 1.85 23.49
N CYS A 41 -2.38 1.04 22.73
CA CYS A 41 -2.60 1.28 21.31
C CYS A 41 -3.41 2.56 21.05
N ILE A 42 -4.49 2.79 21.82
CA ILE A 42 -5.34 3.97 21.70
C ILE A 42 -4.53 5.24 22.02
N VAL A 43 -3.85 5.25 23.17
CA VAL A 43 -3.02 6.39 23.60
C VAL A 43 -1.94 6.71 22.57
N TYR A 44 -1.31 5.70 22.01
CA TYR A 44 -0.31 5.90 20.96
C TYR A 44 -0.92 6.53 19.68
N LEU A 45 -2.08 6.05 19.22
CA LEU A 45 -2.76 6.64 18.06
C LEU A 45 -3.25 8.05 18.32
N GLU A 46 -3.71 8.35 19.53
CA GLU A 46 -4.12 9.71 19.94
C GLU A 46 -2.94 10.69 19.88
N LYS A 47 -1.77 10.30 20.41
CA LYS A 47 -0.53 11.10 20.32
C LYS A 47 -0.08 11.30 18.88
N LEU A 48 -0.22 10.29 18.02
CA LEU A 48 0.10 10.41 16.59
C LEU A 48 -0.87 11.35 15.86
N ARG A 49 -2.16 11.25 16.17
CA ARG A 49 -3.22 12.01 15.51
C ARG A 49 -3.27 13.45 15.96
N TRP A 50 -3.14 13.69 17.26
CA TRP A 50 -3.28 14.98 17.89
C TRP A 50 -1.98 15.41 18.59
N ARG A 51 -0.93 15.61 17.79
CA ARG A 51 0.45 15.85 18.26
C ARG A 51 0.60 16.96 19.31
N ASN A 52 -0.25 17.98 19.24
CA ASN A 52 -0.21 19.11 20.18
C ASN A 52 -1.21 18.94 21.33
N GLY A 53 -1.71 17.73 21.58
CA GLY A 53 -2.71 17.44 22.59
C GLY A 53 -4.11 17.98 22.31
N LYS A 54 -4.28 18.80 21.25
CA LYS A 54 -5.57 19.38 20.88
C LYS A 54 -6.36 18.42 20.00
N VAL A 55 -7.34 17.74 20.56
CA VAL A 55 -8.24 16.85 19.84
C VAL A 55 -9.09 17.66 18.86
N LYS A 56 -9.13 17.22 17.60
CA LYS A 56 -9.96 17.84 16.55
C LYS A 56 -11.03 16.86 16.10
N SER A 57 -12.25 17.33 15.99
CA SER A 57 -13.37 16.53 15.48
C SER A 57 -13.18 16.17 14.01
N PRO A 58 -13.45 14.92 13.62
CA PRO A 58 -13.47 14.52 12.21
C PRO A 58 -14.71 15.05 11.46
N PHE A 59 -15.72 15.53 12.19
CA PHE A 59 -16.99 16.03 11.62
C PHE A 59 -16.94 17.54 11.38
N ASP A 60 -16.29 18.30 12.29
CA ASP A 60 -16.08 19.73 12.18
C ASP A 60 -14.75 20.10 12.87
N LYS A 61 -13.78 20.52 12.09
CA LYS A 61 -12.42 20.83 12.56
C LYS A 61 -12.36 22.10 13.41
N LYS A 62 -13.35 23.00 13.30
CA LYS A 62 -13.45 24.28 14.04
C LYS A 62 -14.22 24.12 15.34
N SER A 63 -14.99 23.04 15.49
CA SER A 63 -15.83 22.81 16.66
C SER A 63 -15.02 22.58 17.93
N LYS A 64 -15.52 23.09 19.06
CA LYS A 64 -15.05 22.67 20.39
C LYS A 64 -15.35 21.19 20.59
N VAL A 65 -14.45 20.49 21.29
CA VAL A 65 -14.54 19.06 21.57
C VAL A 65 -14.66 18.87 23.07
N TYR A 66 -15.63 18.07 23.50
CA TYR A 66 -15.80 17.64 24.87
C TYR A 66 -15.21 16.25 25.06
N TYR A 67 -14.56 16.03 26.19
CA TYR A 67 -13.95 14.77 26.57
C TYR A 67 -14.99 13.91 27.32
N LEU A 68 -15.11 12.66 26.95
CA LEU A 68 -15.98 11.68 27.56
C LEU A 68 -15.15 10.50 28.11
N PRO A 69 -15.68 9.71 29.05
CA PRO A 69 -14.99 8.50 29.52
C PRO A 69 -14.59 7.55 28.38
N ASN A 70 -13.61 6.69 28.64
CA ASN A 70 -13.16 5.63 27.74
C ASN A 70 -12.69 6.10 26.35
N HIS A 71 -11.83 7.14 26.31
CA HIS A 71 -11.24 7.68 25.06
C HIS A 71 -12.27 8.07 24.01
N ARG A 72 -13.42 8.56 24.46
CA ARG A 72 -14.47 9.11 23.60
C ARG A 72 -14.46 10.63 23.66
N TYR A 73 -14.92 11.22 22.60
CA TYR A 73 -14.96 12.67 22.40
C TYR A 73 -16.28 13.06 21.76
N MET A 74 -16.82 14.22 22.07
CA MET A 74 -18.04 14.75 21.47
C MET A 74 -17.75 16.07 20.77
N CYS A 75 -18.20 16.18 19.54
CA CYS A 75 -18.15 17.42 18.77
C CYS A 75 -19.31 18.34 19.20
N LYS A 76 -19.02 19.54 19.69
CA LYS A 76 -20.07 20.46 20.16
C LYS A 76 -21.09 20.79 19.07
N ASN A 77 -20.62 21.15 17.88
CA ASN A 77 -21.49 21.65 16.80
C ASN A 77 -22.39 20.57 16.21
N THR A 78 -21.89 19.34 16.10
CA THR A 78 -22.62 18.23 15.48
C THR A 78 -23.24 17.25 16.47
N GLN A 79 -22.94 17.38 17.78
CA GLN A 79 -23.32 16.47 18.86
C GLN A 79 -22.90 15.01 18.64
N LYS A 80 -22.07 14.74 17.64
CA LYS A 80 -21.60 13.38 17.29
C LYS A 80 -20.44 12.96 18.17
N ILE A 81 -20.53 11.72 18.67
CA ILE A 81 -19.47 11.08 19.47
C ILE A 81 -18.48 10.41 18.53
N PHE A 82 -17.20 10.51 18.84
CA PHE A 82 -16.11 9.88 18.10
C PHE A 82 -14.98 9.43 19.04
N ASN A 83 -14.10 8.63 18.51
CA ASN A 83 -12.83 8.23 19.13
C ASN A 83 -11.70 8.30 18.11
N VAL A 84 -10.49 7.93 18.49
CA VAL A 84 -9.31 7.99 17.63
C VAL A 84 -9.44 7.17 16.35
N LYS A 85 -10.28 6.13 16.33
CA LYS A 85 -10.50 5.25 15.15
C LYS A 85 -11.35 5.89 14.06
N VAL A 86 -12.22 6.87 14.42
CA VAL A 86 -13.18 7.47 13.47
C VAL A 86 -12.44 8.27 12.39
N GLY A 87 -12.74 7.99 11.13
CA GLY A 87 -12.08 8.64 9.97
C GLY A 87 -10.68 8.10 9.66
N THR A 88 -10.34 6.93 10.18
CA THR A 88 -9.06 6.25 9.91
C THR A 88 -9.30 4.89 9.26
N ILE A 89 -8.24 4.19 8.90
CA ILE A 89 -8.32 2.80 8.40
C ILE A 89 -8.97 1.86 9.44
N PHE A 90 -8.98 2.24 10.71
CA PHE A 90 -9.62 1.50 11.81
C PHE A 90 -11.10 1.85 11.99
N HIS A 91 -11.66 2.73 11.15
CA HIS A 91 -13.06 3.16 11.26
C HIS A 91 -14.02 1.97 11.23
N GLY A 92 -14.95 1.93 12.21
CA GLY A 92 -15.97 0.89 12.30
C GLY A 92 -15.47 -0.51 12.64
N THR A 93 -14.18 -0.67 13.00
CA THR A 93 -13.65 -1.98 13.37
C THR A 93 -14.16 -2.43 14.74
N LYS A 94 -14.60 -3.70 14.82
CA LYS A 94 -14.87 -4.42 16.07
C LYS A 94 -13.59 -5.14 16.59
N LEU A 95 -12.56 -5.25 15.74
CA LEU A 95 -11.31 -5.90 16.08
C LEU A 95 -10.47 -4.98 16.98
N PRO A 96 -9.85 -5.49 18.06
CA PRO A 96 -8.93 -4.73 18.89
C PRO A 96 -7.77 -4.12 18.09
N LEU A 97 -7.36 -2.90 18.43
CA LEU A 97 -6.22 -2.22 17.78
C LEU A 97 -4.92 -3.01 17.91
N ARG A 98 -4.74 -3.72 19.03
CA ARG A 98 -3.58 -4.59 19.21
C ARG A 98 -3.45 -5.62 18.09
N LYS A 99 -4.56 -6.26 17.66
CA LYS A 99 -4.56 -7.19 16.52
C LYS A 99 -4.29 -6.46 15.18
N TRP A 100 -4.75 -5.21 15.04
CA TRP A 100 -4.40 -4.38 13.89
C TRP A 100 -2.92 -4.05 13.84
N PHE A 101 -2.30 -3.71 14.97
CA PHE A 101 -0.87 -3.42 15.05
C PHE A 101 -0.04 -4.65 14.69
N MET A 102 -0.42 -5.82 15.21
CA MET A 102 0.19 -7.09 14.81
C MET A 102 0.02 -7.35 13.30
N ALA A 103 -1.18 -7.17 12.74
CA ALA A 103 -1.43 -7.34 11.31
C ALA A 103 -0.54 -6.43 10.46
N ILE A 104 -0.46 -5.14 10.81
CA ILE A 104 0.36 -4.16 10.11
C ILE A 104 1.84 -4.56 10.17
N TRP A 105 2.33 -4.96 11.36
CA TRP A 105 3.71 -5.42 11.52
C TRP A 105 4.01 -6.63 10.66
N LEU A 106 3.20 -7.67 10.74
CA LEU A 106 3.37 -8.89 9.94
C LEU A 106 3.36 -8.59 8.44
N VAL A 107 2.44 -7.75 7.97
CA VAL A 107 2.41 -7.35 6.56
C VAL A 107 3.70 -6.64 6.15
N LEU A 108 4.25 -5.77 6.98
CA LEU A 108 5.47 -5.00 6.67
C LEU A 108 6.74 -5.85 6.75
N ALA A 109 6.83 -6.76 7.72
CA ALA A 109 8.00 -7.61 7.95
C ALA A 109 8.16 -8.72 6.90
N HIS A 110 7.05 -9.25 6.35
CA HIS A 110 7.10 -10.33 5.37
C HIS A 110 7.44 -9.80 3.97
N LYS A 111 8.68 -9.93 3.52
CA LYS A 111 9.19 -9.40 2.24
C LYS A 111 8.41 -9.85 1.00
N LYS A 112 7.83 -11.05 0.99
CA LYS A 112 7.04 -11.59 -0.13
C LYS A 112 5.53 -11.45 0.04
N GLY A 113 5.06 -10.91 1.18
CA GLY A 113 3.65 -10.83 1.54
C GLY A 113 3.20 -11.92 2.51
N ILE A 114 1.95 -11.85 2.92
CA ILE A 114 1.32 -12.82 3.82
C ILE A 114 -0.09 -13.15 3.30
N SER A 115 -0.46 -14.44 3.28
CA SER A 115 -1.80 -14.85 2.86
C SER A 115 -2.84 -14.54 3.94
N SER A 116 -4.11 -14.38 3.54
CA SER A 116 -5.20 -14.17 4.49
C SER A 116 -5.41 -15.37 5.41
N LEU A 117 -5.11 -16.57 4.93
CA LEU A 117 -5.19 -17.77 5.75
C LEU A 117 -4.10 -17.80 6.83
N GLN A 118 -2.85 -17.45 6.48
CA GLN A 118 -1.77 -17.35 7.45
C GLN A 118 -2.07 -16.27 8.50
N LEU A 119 -2.44 -15.07 8.06
CA LEU A 119 -2.77 -13.97 8.97
C LEU A 119 -3.95 -14.32 9.89
N SER A 120 -4.92 -15.09 9.41
CA SER A 120 -6.06 -15.53 10.23
C SER A 120 -5.63 -16.44 11.38
N ARG A 121 -4.67 -17.34 11.12
CA ARG A 121 -4.10 -18.24 12.13
C ARG A 121 -3.26 -17.46 13.14
N ASP A 122 -2.38 -16.57 12.67
CA ASP A 122 -1.49 -15.79 13.53
C ASP A 122 -2.26 -14.90 14.51
N LEU A 123 -3.39 -14.32 14.06
CA LEU A 123 -4.20 -13.40 14.86
C LEU A 123 -5.40 -14.05 15.55
N LYS A 124 -5.66 -15.34 15.32
CA LYS A 124 -6.88 -16.05 15.78
C LYS A 124 -8.15 -15.26 15.41
N ILE A 125 -8.35 -15.04 14.11
CA ILE A 125 -9.52 -14.38 13.51
C ILE A 125 -9.99 -15.19 12.31
N THR A 126 -11.20 -14.90 11.79
CA THR A 126 -11.67 -15.57 10.58
C THR A 126 -10.85 -15.13 9.35
N GLN A 127 -10.69 -16.02 8.36
CA GLN A 127 -10.00 -15.70 7.11
C GLN A 127 -10.63 -14.52 6.38
N LYS A 128 -11.97 -14.41 6.41
CA LYS A 128 -12.71 -13.26 5.83
C LYS A 128 -12.29 -11.93 6.47
N THR A 129 -12.16 -11.91 7.80
CA THR A 129 -11.68 -10.74 8.54
C THR A 129 -10.23 -10.42 8.20
N ALA A 130 -9.37 -11.43 8.15
CA ALA A 130 -7.95 -11.26 7.77
C ALA A 130 -7.81 -10.72 6.34
N TRP A 131 -8.58 -11.24 5.38
CA TRP A 131 -8.62 -10.74 4.02
C TRP A 131 -9.02 -9.26 3.97
N TYR A 132 -10.07 -8.88 4.70
CA TYR A 132 -10.52 -7.50 4.77
C TYR A 132 -9.46 -6.56 5.35
N ILE A 133 -8.78 -6.97 6.42
CA ILE A 133 -7.67 -6.22 7.01
C ILE A 133 -6.54 -6.02 5.99
N LEU A 134 -6.15 -7.08 5.29
CA LEU A 134 -5.12 -7.02 4.27
C LEU A 134 -5.49 -6.06 3.14
N GLN A 135 -6.73 -6.08 2.67
CA GLN A 135 -7.17 -5.14 1.63
C GLN A 135 -7.15 -3.69 2.14
N LYS A 136 -7.60 -3.43 3.37
CA LYS A 136 -7.49 -2.10 3.97
C LYS A 136 -6.03 -1.62 4.09
N ILE A 137 -5.12 -2.49 4.49
CA ILE A 137 -3.70 -2.14 4.55
C ILE A 137 -3.14 -1.88 3.14
N ARG A 138 -3.55 -2.66 2.12
CA ARG A 138 -3.13 -2.46 0.72
C ARG A 138 -3.60 -1.14 0.13
N THR A 139 -4.77 -0.65 0.51
CA THR A 139 -5.22 0.68 0.06
C THR A 139 -4.34 1.80 0.60
N TYR A 140 -3.70 1.61 1.75
CA TYR A 140 -2.69 2.53 2.25
C TYR A 140 -1.43 2.57 1.37
N PHE A 141 -1.05 1.46 0.76
CA PHE A 141 0.12 1.37 -0.12
C PHE A 141 -0.09 2.05 -1.49
N ILE A 142 -1.27 2.62 -1.74
CA ILE A 142 -1.44 3.55 -2.85
C ILE A 142 -0.41 4.64 -2.64
N CYS A 143 0.70 4.51 -3.35
CA CYS A 143 1.79 5.47 -3.27
C CYS A 143 1.20 6.85 -3.53
N ARG A 144 1.08 7.66 -2.50
CA ARG A 144 0.99 9.10 -2.69
C ARG A 144 2.25 9.44 -3.46
N ASN A 145 2.04 9.84 -4.72
CA ASN A 145 3.10 10.22 -5.63
C ASN A 145 4.12 11.07 -4.89
N ARG A 146 5.27 10.47 -4.60
CA ARG A 146 6.43 11.18 -4.05
C ARG A 146 7.10 12.04 -5.11
N GLY A 147 6.34 12.47 -6.12
CA GLY A 147 6.82 13.17 -7.29
C GLY A 147 6.90 12.23 -8.50
N ARG A 148 7.21 12.81 -9.64
CA ARG A 148 7.46 12.09 -10.88
C ARG A 148 8.86 11.49 -10.85
N LEU A 149 9.01 10.32 -11.45
CA LEU A 149 10.31 9.69 -11.69
C LEU A 149 11.15 10.56 -12.63
N SER A 150 12.49 10.52 -12.49
CA SER A 150 13.40 11.30 -13.32
C SER A 150 14.77 10.60 -13.41
N GLY A 151 15.64 11.07 -14.29
CA GLY A 151 16.94 10.46 -14.55
C GLY A 151 16.80 9.20 -15.40
N GLU A 152 17.39 8.09 -15.00
CA GLU A 152 17.31 6.81 -15.73
C GLU A 152 16.07 6.04 -15.29
N VAL A 153 15.09 5.89 -16.19
CA VAL A 153 13.80 5.23 -15.92
C VAL A 153 13.60 4.05 -16.85
N GLU A 154 13.42 2.87 -16.29
CA GLU A 154 13.09 1.65 -17.02
C GLU A 154 11.56 1.48 -17.04
N CYS A 155 10.98 1.16 -18.21
CA CYS A 155 9.57 0.87 -18.40
C CYS A 155 9.41 -0.51 -19.01
N ASP A 156 8.48 -1.30 -18.47
CA ASP A 156 8.19 -2.66 -18.93
C ASP A 156 6.80 -3.09 -18.46
N GLU A 157 6.22 -4.11 -19.09
CA GLU A 157 4.96 -4.71 -18.72
C GLU A 157 5.13 -6.13 -18.23
N THR A 158 4.27 -6.48 -17.27
CA THR A 158 4.09 -7.87 -16.89
C THR A 158 2.64 -8.28 -16.95
N PHE A 159 2.38 -9.55 -17.20
CA PHE A 159 1.04 -10.09 -17.35
C PHE A 159 0.71 -11.01 -16.19
N VAL A 160 -0.38 -10.70 -15.50
CA VAL A 160 -0.88 -11.44 -14.32
C VAL A 160 -2.15 -12.18 -14.69
N GLY A 161 -2.16 -13.48 -14.44
CA GLY A 161 -3.30 -14.36 -14.71
C GLY A 161 -2.90 -15.83 -14.59
N GLY A 162 -3.88 -16.72 -14.62
CA GLY A 162 -3.63 -18.15 -14.60
C GLY A 162 -3.03 -18.67 -15.91
N LYS A 163 -2.34 -19.80 -15.84
CA LYS A 163 -1.90 -20.51 -17.06
C LYS A 163 -3.11 -21.18 -17.69
N ASN A 164 -3.44 -20.85 -18.95
CA ASN A 164 -4.58 -21.42 -19.67
C ASN A 164 -4.53 -22.96 -19.73
N LYS A 165 -3.32 -23.54 -19.79
CA LYS A 165 -3.13 -25.01 -19.77
C LYS A 165 -3.65 -25.67 -18.49
N ASN A 166 -3.71 -24.95 -17.37
CA ASN A 166 -4.16 -25.46 -16.08
C ASN A 166 -5.67 -25.24 -15.85
N ARG A 167 -6.38 -24.66 -16.80
CA ARG A 167 -7.83 -24.49 -16.73
C ARG A 167 -8.54 -25.79 -17.11
N HIS A 168 -9.71 -26.00 -16.53
CA HIS A 168 -10.59 -27.08 -16.97
C HIS A 168 -10.90 -26.92 -18.46
N TRP A 169 -11.12 -28.01 -19.16
CA TRP A 169 -11.23 -28.03 -20.64
C TRP A 169 -12.32 -27.08 -21.16
N ASP A 170 -13.47 -27.00 -20.48
CA ASP A 170 -14.62 -26.14 -20.79
C ASP A 170 -14.35 -24.64 -20.52
N LYS A 171 -13.34 -24.32 -19.70
CA LYS A 171 -12.94 -22.97 -19.34
C LYS A 171 -11.65 -22.48 -20.02
N LYS A 172 -11.12 -23.29 -20.96
CA LYS A 172 -9.96 -22.87 -21.72
C LYS A 172 -10.33 -21.77 -22.71
N VAL A 173 -9.52 -20.70 -22.73
CA VAL A 173 -9.68 -19.58 -23.66
C VAL A 173 -8.89 -19.86 -24.91
N LYS A 174 -9.57 -19.88 -26.09
CA LYS A 174 -8.93 -20.08 -27.39
C LYS A 174 -7.96 -18.92 -27.68
N ASN A 175 -6.79 -19.23 -28.23
CA ASN A 175 -5.73 -18.28 -28.60
C ASN A 175 -5.24 -17.44 -27.43
N ALA A 176 -5.18 -18.00 -26.20
CA ALA A 176 -4.66 -17.36 -25.01
C ALA A 176 -3.25 -17.88 -24.69
N GLN A 177 -2.25 -17.47 -25.47
CA GLN A 177 -0.84 -17.80 -25.26
C GLN A 177 -0.03 -16.55 -24.89
N GLY A 178 1.05 -16.74 -24.15
CA GLY A 178 2.03 -15.70 -23.86
C GLY A 178 1.42 -14.44 -23.19
N ARG A 179 1.43 -13.32 -23.90
CA ARG A 179 0.96 -11.99 -23.49
C ARG A 179 -0.52 -11.74 -23.83
N SER A 180 -1.36 -12.77 -23.96
CA SER A 180 -2.76 -12.61 -24.32
C SER A 180 -3.57 -11.86 -23.27
N PHE A 181 -4.26 -10.80 -23.67
CA PHE A 181 -5.19 -10.02 -22.82
C PHE A 181 -6.50 -10.76 -22.52
N LYS A 182 -6.78 -11.85 -23.22
CA LYS A 182 -8.01 -12.62 -23.05
C LYS A 182 -8.10 -13.31 -21.69
N ASP A 183 -6.95 -13.68 -21.12
CA ASP A 183 -6.88 -14.44 -19.86
C ASP A 183 -5.91 -13.86 -18.84
N LYS A 184 -5.16 -12.80 -19.19
CA LYS A 184 -4.22 -12.12 -18.32
C LYS A 184 -4.46 -10.63 -18.32
N THR A 185 -4.15 -10.01 -17.19
CA THR A 185 -4.24 -8.57 -17.02
C THR A 185 -2.84 -7.97 -17.03
N PRO A 186 -2.55 -7.01 -17.92
CA PRO A 186 -1.26 -6.35 -17.95
C PRO A 186 -1.10 -5.40 -16.79
N VAL A 187 0.10 -5.36 -16.25
CA VAL A 187 0.55 -4.39 -15.24
C VAL A 187 1.75 -3.66 -15.83
N PHE A 188 1.60 -2.37 -16.05
CA PHE A 188 2.65 -1.50 -16.53
C PHE A 188 3.48 -0.99 -15.35
N GLY A 189 4.80 -1.04 -15.48
CA GLY A 189 5.76 -0.57 -14.49
C GLY A 189 6.69 0.48 -15.04
N MET A 190 7.00 1.45 -14.21
CA MET A 190 8.01 2.46 -14.42
C MET A 190 8.93 2.47 -13.21
N LEU A 191 10.24 2.32 -13.39
CA LEU A 191 11.20 2.17 -12.31
C LEU A 191 12.40 3.08 -12.55
N GLN A 192 12.61 4.01 -11.63
CA GLN A 192 13.82 4.84 -11.62
C GLN A 192 15.00 4.02 -11.07
N ARG A 193 16.09 3.92 -11.81
CA ARG A 193 17.29 3.24 -11.35
C ARG A 193 17.78 3.84 -10.04
N LYS A 194 18.08 2.97 -9.05
CA LYS A 194 18.42 3.35 -7.66
C LYS A 194 17.33 4.15 -6.90
N GLY A 195 16.18 4.39 -7.52
CA GLY A 195 15.07 5.16 -6.99
C GLY A 195 13.81 4.33 -6.71
N ASP A 196 12.68 4.94 -6.99
CA ASP A 196 11.34 4.40 -6.74
C ASP A 196 10.77 3.70 -7.99
N ALA A 197 9.78 2.84 -7.76
CA ALA A 197 8.96 2.22 -8.78
C ALA A 197 7.52 2.74 -8.71
N ILE A 198 6.83 2.73 -9.85
CA ILE A 198 5.39 3.00 -9.96
C ILE A 198 4.79 1.91 -10.84
N THR A 199 3.65 1.36 -10.43
CA THR A 199 2.94 0.33 -11.20
C THR A 199 1.49 0.72 -11.44
N ARG A 200 0.97 0.40 -12.62
CA ARG A 200 -0.44 0.61 -13.00
C ARG A 200 -0.99 -0.61 -13.71
N VAL A 201 -2.12 -1.08 -13.24
CA VAL A 201 -2.92 -2.04 -14.01
C VAL A 201 -3.50 -1.28 -15.19
N VAL A 202 -3.33 -1.80 -16.39
CA VAL A 202 -3.76 -1.20 -17.65
C VAL A 202 -4.68 -2.18 -18.39
N GLU A 203 -5.49 -1.67 -19.31
CA GLU A 203 -6.39 -2.51 -20.10
C GLU A 203 -5.65 -3.28 -21.19
N ASN A 204 -4.68 -2.62 -21.80
CA ASN A 204 -3.83 -3.16 -22.84
C ASN A 204 -2.47 -2.47 -22.86
N THR A 205 -1.54 -2.91 -23.71
CA THR A 205 -0.19 -2.34 -23.85
C THR A 205 -0.04 -1.49 -25.10
N SER A 206 -1.12 -0.88 -25.59
CA SER A 206 -1.05 0.02 -26.72
C SER A 206 -0.40 1.35 -26.35
N GLN A 207 0.16 2.03 -27.35
CA GLN A 207 0.71 3.37 -27.21
C GLN A 207 -0.28 4.36 -26.57
N LYS A 208 -1.58 4.29 -26.94
CA LYS A 208 -2.65 5.13 -26.41
C LYS A 208 -2.85 4.98 -24.89
N GLU A 209 -2.56 3.79 -24.36
CA GLU A 209 -2.70 3.48 -22.93
C GLU A 209 -1.42 3.78 -22.15
N LEU A 210 -0.24 3.45 -22.70
CA LEU A 210 1.04 3.57 -21.98
C LEU A 210 1.57 5.02 -21.97
N THR A 211 1.51 5.73 -23.10
CA THR A 211 2.08 7.09 -23.21
C THR A 211 1.50 8.06 -22.17
N PRO A 212 0.17 8.15 -21.95
CA PRO A 212 -0.37 9.01 -20.91
C PRO A 212 0.13 8.70 -19.51
N LYS A 213 0.35 7.41 -19.18
CA LYS A 213 0.91 6.98 -17.88
C LYS A 213 2.36 7.43 -17.72
N ILE A 214 3.16 7.31 -18.77
CA ILE A 214 4.55 7.81 -18.76
C ILE A 214 4.54 9.31 -18.51
N LEU A 215 3.74 10.08 -19.23
CA LEU A 215 3.65 11.54 -19.08
C LEU A 215 3.13 11.98 -17.71
N GLU A 216 2.28 11.18 -17.08
CA GLU A 216 1.76 11.46 -15.73
C GLU A 216 2.83 11.26 -14.66
N PHE A 217 3.63 10.17 -14.77
CA PHE A 217 4.51 9.72 -13.69
C PHE A 217 5.99 9.95 -13.91
N VAL A 218 6.41 10.35 -15.11
CA VAL A 218 7.81 10.61 -15.46
C VAL A 218 7.99 12.09 -15.83
N LYS A 219 9.03 12.73 -15.32
CA LYS A 219 9.43 14.09 -15.72
C LYS A 219 10.06 14.02 -17.09
N ARG A 220 9.75 14.97 -17.98
CA ARG A 220 10.36 15.05 -19.31
C ARG A 220 11.81 15.50 -19.23
N ASP A 221 12.06 16.52 -18.41
CA ASP A 221 13.37 17.15 -18.32
C ASP A 221 14.38 16.20 -17.67
N TYR A 222 15.54 16.07 -18.32
CA TYR A 222 16.67 15.26 -17.82
C TYR A 222 16.34 13.79 -17.57
N THR A 223 15.37 13.21 -18.31
CA THR A 223 15.00 11.80 -18.17
C THR A 223 15.33 11.02 -19.43
N VAL A 224 16.03 9.90 -19.22
CA VAL A 224 16.29 8.87 -20.22
C VAL A 224 15.38 7.70 -19.93
N LEU A 225 14.59 7.29 -20.93
CA LEU A 225 13.74 6.10 -20.84
C LEU A 225 14.46 4.88 -21.45
N TYR A 226 14.35 3.76 -20.78
CA TYR A 226 14.79 2.46 -21.25
C TYR A 226 13.57 1.54 -21.31
N THR A 227 13.31 0.94 -22.48
CA THR A 227 12.20 0.00 -22.69
C THR A 227 12.67 -1.23 -23.44
N ASP A 228 11.81 -2.22 -23.60
CA ASP A 228 11.97 -3.24 -24.63
C ASP A 228 11.61 -2.66 -26.03
N GLU A 229 11.76 -3.49 -27.06
CA GLU A 229 11.47 -3.13 -28.47
C GLU A 229 9.98 -3.06 -28.81
N TRP A 230 9.08 -3.02 -27.83
CA TRP A 230 7.65 -3.02 -28.06
C TRP A 230 7.16 -1.72 -28.74
N LEU A 231 6.43 -1.87 -29.85
CA LEU A 231 5.90 -0.74 -30.64
C LEU A 231 5.01 0.24 -29.85
N GLY A 232 4.51 -0.16 -28.69
CA GLY A 232 3.73 0.70 -27.79
C GLY A 232 4.51 1.90 -27.24
N TYR A 233 5.85 1.93 -27.40
CA TYR A 233 6.71 3.00 -26.93
C TYR A 233 7.11 4.00 -28.02
N ASN A 234 6.80 3.81 -29.31
CA ASN A 234 7.25 4.66 -30.41
C ASN A 234 6.91 6.15 -30.24
N ALA A 235 5.81 6.49 -29.53
CA ALA A 235 5.44 7.88 -29.31
C ALA A 235 6.34 8.61 -28.32
N VAL A 236 7.04 7.90 -27.44
CA VAL A 236 7.89 8.54 -26.41
C VAL A 236 9.20 9.03 -26.96
N ASP A 237 9.67 8.54 -28.12
CA ASP A 237 10.87 9.00 -28.82
C ASP A 237 10.88 10.51 -29.10
N LYS A 238 9.71 11.07 -29.34
CA LYS A 238 9.55 12.52 -29.59
C LYS A 238 9.52 13.36 -28.31
N MET A 239 9.47 12.73 -27.14
CA MET A 239 9.20 13.40 -25.87
C MET A 239 10.30 13.19 -24.83
N PHE A 240 11.11 12.15 -24.99
CA PHE A 240 12.18 11.75 -24.08
C PHE A 240 13.42 11.31 -24.85
N TYR A 241 14.56 11.34 -24.22
CA TYR A 241 15.70 10.53 -24.65
C TYR A 241 15.34 9.07 -24.40
N HIS A 242 15.10 8.31 -25.47
CA HIS A 242 14.60 6.95 -25.38
C HIS A 242 15.57 5.97 -26.03
N TYR A 243 15.82 4.86 -25.32
CA TYR A 243 16.63 3.75 -25.81
C TYR A 243 15.86 2.44 -25.61
N SER A 244 15.81 1.62 -26.63
CA SER A 244 15.20 0.30 -26.58
C SER A 244 16.25 -0.81 -26.57
N VAL A 245 15.98 -1.88 -25.83
CA VAL A 245 16.79 -3.11 -25.79
C VAL A 245 16.20 -4.12 -26.73
N ASP A 246 16.98 -4.57 -27.73
CA ASP A 246 16.55 -5.60 -28.67
C ASP A 246 16.82 -7.01 -28.10
N HIS A 247 15.86 -7.54 -27.38
CA HIS A 247 15.92 -8.91 -26.86
C HIS A 247 15.83 -9.98 -27.94
N GLY A 248 15.28 -9.65 -29.11
CA GLY A 248 15.17 -10.56 -30.26
C GLY A 248 16.51 -10.97 -30.86
N LYS A 249 17.53 -10.11 -30.72
CA LYS A 249 18.90 -10.39 -31.13
C LYS A 249 19.80 -10.99 -30.05
N GLY A 250 19.21 -11.44 -28.93
CA GLY A 250 19.96 -12.02 -27.82
C GLY A 250 20.81 -11.01 -27.02
N LYS A 251 20.67 -9.69 -27.27
CA LYS A 251 21.32 -8.64 -26.49
C LYS A 251 20.47 -8.28 -25.28
N TYR A 252 20.90 -8.67 -24.11
CA TYR A 252 20.23 -8.29 -22.82
C TYR A 252 20.80 -7.01 -22.21
N VAL A 253 21.99 -6.60 -22.63
CA VAL A 253 22.68 -5.41 -22.16
C VAL A 253 23.52 -4.85 -23.31
N ASP A 254 23.40 -3.55 -23.60
CA ASP A 254 24.26 -2.79 -24.47
C ASP A 254 24.83 -1.58 -23.71
N GLY A 255 25.95 -1.78 -23.03
CA GLY A 255 26.54 -0.78 -22.15
C GLY A 255 25.59 -0.40 -20.98
N ARG A 256 25.01 0.81 -21.04
CA ARG A 256 24.03 1.30 -20.06
C ARG A 256 22.57 1.02 -20.45
N ILE A 257 22.32 0.45 -21.62
CA ILE A 257 20.98 0.17 -22.13
C ILE A 257 20.56 -1.22 -21.64
N TYR A 258 19.68 -1.29 -20.66
CA TYR A 258 19.12 -2.53 -20.11
C TYR A 258 17.83 -2.24 -19.31
N THR A 259 17.02 -3.27 -19.09
CA THR A 259 15.77 -3.25 -18.30
C THR A 259 15.82 -4.22 -17.11
N ASN A 260 17.02 -4.66 -16.73
CA ASN A 260 17.21 -5.69 -15.71
C ASN A 260 16.66 -5.32 -14.32
N THR A 261 16.61 -4.01 -13.99
CA THR A 261 16.14 -3.58 -12.67
C THR A 261 14.64 -3.77 -12.53
N ILE A 262 13.88 -3.41 -13.55
CA ILE A 262 12.43 -3.63 -13.54
C ILE A 262 12.07 -5.11 -13.70
N GLU A 263 12.86 -5.89 -14.45
CA GLU A 263 12.69 -7.34 -14.53
C GLU A 263 12.92 -8.01 -13.16
N GLY A 264 13.91 -7.56 -12.40
CA GLY A 264 14.16 -7.97 -11.03
C GLY A 264 12.96 -7.66 -10.11
N PHE A 265 12.34 -6.49 -10.28
CA PHE A 265 11.11 -6.13 -9.57
C PHE A 265 9.95 -7.07 -9.94
N TRP A 266 9.73 -7.36 -11.23
CA TRP A 266 8.71 -8.29 -11.69
C TRP A 266 8.93 -9.71 -11.19
N SER A 267 10.16 -10.14 -11.09
CA SER A 267 10.50 -11.44 -10.52
C SER A 267 10.02 -11.58 -9.07
N ILE A 268 10.21 -10.55 -8.24
CA ILE A 268 9.72 -10.53 -6.85
C ILE A 268 8.18 -10.50 -6.83
N PHE A 269 7.56 -9.66 -7.66
CA PHE A 269 6.12 -9.53 -7.77
C PHE A 269 5.46 -10.87 -8.15
N LYS A 270 5.94 -11.51 -9.22
CA LYS A 270 5.43 -12.81 -9.68
C LYS A 270 5.61 -13.92 -8.63
N ARG A 271 6.76 -13.96 -7.95
CA ARG A 271 6.99 -14.93 -6.86
C ARG A 271 6.02 -14.75 -5.70
N GLY A 272 5.67 -13.52 -5.36
CA GLY A 272 4.64 -13.24 -4.35
C GLY A 272 3.26 -13.69 -4.79
N ILE A 273 2.87 -13.40 -6.05
CA ILE A 273 1.58 -13.84 -6.58
C ILE A 273 1.50 -15.36 -6.61
N ILE A 274 2.48 -16.04 -7.19
CA ILE A 274 2.42 -17.49 -7.37
C ILE A 274 2.57 -18.24 -6.05
N GLY A 275 3.50 -17.81 -5.18
CA GLY A 275 3.86 -18.55 -3.98
C GLY A 275 3.05 -18.19 -2.72
N ILE A 276 2.41 -17.01 -2.68
CA ILE A 276 1.70 -16.56 -1.47
C ILE A 276 0.20 -16.37 -1.73
N TYR A 277 -0.16 -15.69 -2.82
CA TYR A 277 -1.55 -15.32 -3.08
C TYR A 277 -2.27 -16.29 -4.02
N HIS A 278 -1.52 -17.06 -4.81
CA HIS A 278 -1.95 -18.05 -5.81
C HIS A 278 -2.86 -17.49 -6.89
N HIS A 279 -3.94 -16.79 -6.53
CA HIS A 279 -4.87 -16.17 -7.44
C HIS A 279 -5.25 -14.76 -6.97
N ILE A 280 -5.21 -13.80 -7.90
CA ILE A 280 -5.65 -12.41 -7.67
C ILE A 280 -6.66 -12.07 -8.76
N SER A 281 -7.84 -11.60 -8.36
CA SER A 281 -8.83 -11.11 -9.31
C SER A 281 -8.35 -9.82 -9.99
N LYS A 282 -8.71 -9.60 -11.25
CA LYS A 282 -8.41 -8.40 -12.01
C LYS A 282 -8.77 -7.13 -11.22
N LYS A 283 -9.91 -7.13 -10.58
CA LYS A 283 -10.48 -6.09 -9.74
C LYS A 283 -9.55 -5.60 -8.62
N HIS A 284 -8.87 -6.52 -7.94
CA HIS A 284 -7.99 -6.18 -6.81
C HIS A 284 -6.51 -6.12 -7.18
N LEU A 285 -6.16 -6.39 -8.45
CA LEU A 285 -4.76 -6.51 -8.86
C LEU A 285 -3.94 -5.25 -8.57
N GLN A 286 -4.53 -4.05 -8.74
CA GLN A 286 -3.83 -2.80 -8.44
C GLN A 286 -3.43 -2.68 -6.96
N LEU A 287 -4.23 -3.20 -6.03
CA LEU A 287 -3.91 -3.18 -4.60
C LEU A 287 -2.67 -4.03 -4.29
N TYR A 288 -2.54 -5.17 -4.95
CA TYR A 288 -1.37 -6.03 -4.82
C TYR A 288 -0.14 -5.42 -5.51
N ALA A 289 -0.31 -4.83 -6.69
CA ALA A 289 0.77 -4.10 -7.37
C ALA A 289 1.30 -2.96 -6.48
N ASN A 290 0.41 -2.19 -5.84
CA ASN A 290 0.78 -1.14 -4.89
C ASN A 290 1.53 -1.70 -3.66
N GLU A 291 1.18 -2.88 -3.16
CA GLU A 291 1.89 -3.53 -2.05
C GLU A 291 3.35 -3.81 -2.43
N PHE A 292 3.60 -4.39 -3.59
CA PHE A 292 4.96 -4.69 -4.04
C PHE A 292 5.75 -3.43 -4.38
N THR A 293 5.11 -2.44 -4.98
CA THR A 293 5.69 -1.11 -5.21
C THR A 293 6.10 -0.45 -3.90
N PHE A 294 5.23 -0.46 -2.88
CA PHE A 294 5.56 0.07 -1.57
C PHE A 294 6.76 -0.66 -0.95
N ARG A 295 6.79 -2.00 -1.00
CA ARG A 295 7.92 -2.80 -0.49
C ARG A 295 9.24 -2.44 -1.18
N TYR A 296 9.21 -2.27 -2.49
CA TYR A 296 10.38 -1.85 -3.26
C TYR A 296 10.84 -0.45 -2.88
N ASN A 297 9.94 0.52 -2.84
CA ASN A 297 10.23 1.92 -2.55
C ASN A 297 10.69 2.14 -1.09
N THR A 298 10.31 1.23 -0.19
CA THR A 298 10.72 1.28 1.23
C THR A 298 11.80 0.25 1.60
N ARG A 299 12.46 -0.40 0.62
CA ARG A 299 13.42 -1.48 0.85
C ARG A 299 14.62 -1.11 1.74
N LYS A 300 14.98 0.18 1.75
CA LYS A 300 16.08 0.73 2.57
C LYS A 300 15.61 1.22 3.96
N ILE A 301 14.32 1.17 4.25
CA ILE A 301 13.73 1.67 5.50
C ILE A 301 13.47 0.49 6.44
N LYS A 302 13.81 0.63 7.73
CA LYS A 302 13.51 -0.37 8.77
C LYS A 302 11.99 -0.60 8.91
N ASP A 303 11.58 -1.82 9.25
CA ASP A 303 10.16 -2.20 9.36
C ASP A 303 9.42 -1.40 10.44
N SER A 304 10.09 -1.07 11.54
CA SER A 304 9.59 -0.16 12.58
C SER A 304 9.28 1.25 12.06
N SER A 305 10.13 1.78 11.18
CA SER A 305 9.89 3.08 10.55
C SER A 305 8.75 3.03 9.54
N LYS A 306 8.61 1.93 8.79
CA LYS A 306 7.45 1.68 7.90
C LYS A 306 6.16 1.59 8.73
N PHE A 307 6.19 0.90 9.87
CA PHE A 307 5.07 0.79 10.80
C PHE A 307 4.60 2.17 11.29
N LYS A 308 5.53 2.99 11.78
CA LYS A 308 5.25 4.38 12.19
C LYS A 308 4.68 5.21 11.04
N LEU A 309 5.24 5.07 9.84
CA LEU A 309 4.79 5.77 8.64
C LEU A 309 3.34 5.40 8.29
N LEU A 310 3.00 4.12 8.33
CA LEU A 310 1.65 3.63 8.05
C LEU A 310 0.65 4.20 9.07
N LEU A 311 0.93 4.11 10.35
CA LEU A 311 0.05 4.64 11.39
C LEU A 311 -0.14 6.16 11.30
N ARG A 312 0.92 6.91 10.97
CA ARG A 312 0.85 8.37 10.77
C ARG A 312 -0.03 8.80 9.61
N ASN A 313 -0.15 7.98 8.60
CA ASN A 313 -0.90 8.28 7.38
C ASN A 313 -2.22 7.50 7.28
N SER A 314 -2.65 6.87 8.36
CA SER A 314 -3.86 6.04 8.41
C SER A 314 -5.19 6.82 8.43
N TYR A 315 -5.17 8.14 8.21
CA TYR A 315 -6.31 9.05 8.37
C TYR A 315 -7.19 9.12 7.10
N PHE A 316 -7.71 7.99 6.68
CA PHE A 316 -8.72 7.88 5.65
C PHE A 316 -9.69 6.75 5.99
N LYS A 317 -10.97 6.97 5.66
CA LYS A 317 -12.01 5.97 5.86
C LYS A 317 -12.13 5.11 4.62
N ILE A 318 -12.08 3.80 4.80
CA ILE A 318 -12.42 2.82 3.76
C ILE A 318 -13.41 1.84 4.35
N THR A 319 -14.53 1.66 3.67
CA THR A 319 -15.57 0.69 4.01
C THR A 319 -15.35 -0.63 3.27
N TYR A 320 -16.11 -1.65 3.67
CA TYR A 320 -16.14 -2.92 2.94
C TYR A 320 -16.65 -2.74 1.50
N LEU A 321 -17.68 -1.91 1.34
CA LEU A 321 -18.26 -1.62 0.02
C LEU A 321 -17.24 -0.96 -0.91
N ASP A 322 -16.45 -0.02 -0.42
CA ASP A 322 -15.39 0.62 -1.22
C ASP A 322 -14.36 -0.41 -1.76
N ILE A 323 -14.06 -1.44 -0.97
CA ILE A 323 -13.13 -2.51 -1.37
C ILE A 323 -13.79 -3.48 -2.36
N VAL A 324 -15.08 -3.78 -2.15
CA VAL A 324 -15.80 -4.76 -2.97
C VAL A 324 -16.38 -4.14 -4.24
N ALA A 325 -16.62 -2.84 -4.28
CA ALA A 325 -17.08 -2.11 -5.46
C ALA A 325 -15.93 -1.70 -6.42
N ALA A 326 -14.71 -1.58 -5.90
CA ALA A 326 -13.52 -1.14 -6.65
C ALA A 326 -13.13 -2.03 -7.83
#